data_1f84e7dcafd1ba6ca2c0d3d48b7259d0
#
_entry.id   1f84e7dcafd1ba6ca2c0d3d48b7259d0
#
_cell.length_a   1.000
_cell.length_b   1.000
_cell.length_c   1.000
_cell.angle_alpha   90.00
_cell.angle_beta   90.00
_cell.angle_gamma   90.00
#
_symmetry.space_group_name_H-M   'P 1'
#
loop_
_entity.id
_entity.type
_entity.pdbx_description
1 polymer ?
#
loop_
_entity_poly.entity_id
_entity_poly.type
_entity_poly.pdbx_seq_one_letter_code
_entity_poly.pdbx_strand_id
1 'polypeptide(L)'
;MYPIESIVSKFYNNSNSLRVRAAASRSLPLALLRRKGCPMKPTYKFQKYPSTRQVVYSNKGIVCTSSHLAAQIGADIMRKGGNAIDAAVATAAALTVIEPGANGIGSDAFALVWVNDKLHGLNASGPAPMAIRAEELRAQGHTEMPEDGWIPVTVPGAPAAWVELSERFGRLPFEQLIQPAIDAAREGYVVHETLSNIWGRGYNRFKKYEGTDPNFDEWFRIFAPEGRPPHAGEVWSSPDHASTLEKIAATKAESFYRGELAEAIDKASRQQGGYLRKEDLASFHPEWVEPISTNYKGYDVCEIPPNGHGITALMALNIFENFEAKNRNDVDTVHHMIEAMKLAFEDAKEYVTDPRFMKVTSSQMLNKDYAKHRASLIGDEAILPAPGQPDKGGTVYLCAADNEGNMISYIQSNYNGFGSGIVVPGTGISLQNRGSNFYLDPAHPNCVEGGKKSYHTIIPGFLMKDGKAVGPFGVMGGFMQPQGHFQVITNTIDFGLNPQDALDAPRWQWVGGKNIEVEMTFPPELARELKHRGHNIIVAAESVLFGRGQIIWRLDNGVLAAGTESRCDGSAVVV
;
A
#
# COMPACT_ATOMS: atom_id res chain seq x y z
N MET A 1 -36.59 21.70 33.04
CA MET A 1 -37.25 20.39 32.96
C MET A 1 -38.49 20.54 32.08
N TYR A 2 -38.40 20.23 30.81
CA TYR A 2 -39.54 20.08 29.91
C TYR A 2 -39.33 18.76 29.14
N PRO A 3 -40.36 17.91 28.98
CA PRO A 3 -40.23 16.56 28.49
C PRO A 3 -40.15 16.50 26.96
N ILE A 4 -39.25 15.66 26.47
CA ILE A 4 -38.99 15.32 25.06
C ILE A 4 -39.96 14.20 24.62
N GLU A 5 -41.24 14.49 24.44
CA GLU A 5 -42.21 13.50 23.94
C GLU A 5 -43.13 13.98 22.81
N SER A 6 -42.86 15.14 22.20
CA SER A 6 -43.83 15.67 21.19
C SER A 6 -43.33 15.80 19.75
N ILE A 7 -42.19 15.21 19.38
CA ILE A 7 -41.64 15.36 17.99
C ILE A 7 -41.69 14.07 17.15
N VAL A 8 -42.01 12.92 17.71
CA VAL A 8 -41.96 11.64 16.96
C VAL A 8 -43.28 11.25 16.27
N SER A 9 -44.39 11.97 16.47
CA SER A 9 -45.70 11.54 15.99
C SER A 9 -46.19 12.15 14.67
N LYS A 10 -45.36 12.88 13.90
CA LYS A 10 -45.81 13.56 12.66
C LYS A 10 -45.27 13.02 11.33
N PHE A 11 -44.55 11.91 11.30
CA PHE A 11 -44.01 11.36 10.05
C PHE A 11 -44.50 9.97 9.63
N TYR A 12 -45.53 9.44 10.27
CA TYR A 12 -46.17 8.19 9.81
C TYR A 12 -47.67 8.41 9.57
N ASN A 13 -48.02 8.86 8.39
CA ASN A 13 -49.31 8.58 7.75
C ASN A 13 -49.36 9.21 6.35
N ASN A 14 -48.97 8.45 5.35
CA ASN A 14 -49.56 8.55 4.00
C ASN A 14 -49.21 7.26 3.23
N SER A 15 -50.02 6.24 3.49
CA SER A 15 -50.13 5.06 2.63
C SER A 15 -51.35 5.18 1.75
N ASN A 16 -51.18 5.56 0.49
CA ASN A 16 -52.22 5.41 -0.52
C ASN A 16 -51.94 4.17 -1.37
N SER A 17 -52.87 3.24 -1.24
CA SER A 17 -53.01 1.99 -1.97
C SER A 17 -53.19 2.22 -3.49
N LEU A 18 -52.34 1.61 -4.30
CA LEU A 18 -52.59 1.34 -5.71
C LEU A 18 -52.66 -0.18 -5.92
N ARG A 19 -53.92 -0.64 -6.14
CA ARG A 19 -54.21 -1.99 -6.63
C ARG A 19 -53.70 -2.10 -8.07
N VAL A 20 -52.81 -3.02 -8.34
CA VAL A 20 -52.47 -3.45 -9.70
C VAL A 20 -53.11 -4.81 -9.94
N ARG A 21 -53.97 -4.85 -10.97
CA ARG A 21 -54.66 -6.05 -11.46
C ARG A 21 -53.64 -7.01 -12.10
N ALA A 22 -53.79 -8.28 -11.75
CA ALA A 22 -53.12 -9.39 -12.41
C ALA A 22 -53.63 -9.52 -13.86
N ALA A 23 -52.71 -9.57 -14.82
CA ALA A 23 -52.97 -10.05 -16.18
C ALA A 23 -52.04 -11.21 -16.47
N ALA A 24 -52.64 -12.28 -16.99
CA ALA A 24 -52.09 -13.61 -17.14
C ALA A 24 -50.96 -13.73 -18.20
N SER A 25 -50.07 -14.59 -17.87
CA SER A 25 -49.23 -15.50 -18.68
C SER A 25 -49.15 -15.32 -20.20
N ARG A 26 -47.95 -15.07 -20.71
CA ARG A 26 -47.43 -15.71 -21.93
C ARG A 26 -45.95 -16.05 -21.68
N SER A 27 -45.65 -17.34 -21.69
CA SER A 27 -44.32 -17.90 -21.69
C SER A 27 -43.54 -17.45 -22.93
N LEU A 28 -42.44 -16.77 -22.75
CA LEU A 28 -41.41 -16.55 -23.76
C LEU A 28 -40.19 -17.41 -23.44
N PRO A 29 -39.48 -17.97 -24.44
CA PRO A 29 -38.48 -18.99 -24.23
C PRO A 29 -37.21 -18.40 -23.59
N LEU A 30 -36.63 -19.18 -22.63
CA LEU A 30 -35.28 -18.95 -22.14
C LEU A 30 -34.28 -19.13 -23.30
N ALA A 31 -33.89 -18.04 -23.91
CA ALA A 31 -32.77 -18.01 -24.84
C ALA A 31 -31.91 -16.78 -24.54
N LEU A 32 -30.69 -17.04 -24.07
CA LEU A 32 -29.52 -16.18 -24.20
C LEU A 32 -29.68 -14.73 -23.71
N LEU A 33 -29.82 -14.50 -22.42
CA LEU A 33 -29.31 -13.30 -21.81
C LEU A 33 -27.82 -13.54 -21.45
N ARG A 34 -26.93 -13.31 -22.42
CA ARG A 34 -25.54 -12.92 -22.10
C ARG A 34 -25.67 -11.75 -21.13
N ARG A 35 -25.37 -11.97 -19.84
CA ARG A 35 -25.20 -10.91 -18.88
C ARG A 35 -24.11 -9.99 -19.41
N LYS A 36 -24.49 -8.87 -20.01
CA LYS A 36 -23.59 -7.73 -20.17
C LYS A 36 -23.11 -7.42 -18.76
N GLY A 37 -21.80 -7.42 -18.54
CA GLY A 37 -21.22 -7.06 -17.26
C GLY A 37 -21.93 -5.82 -16.73
N CYS A 38 -22.33 -5.84 -15.46
CA CYS A 38 -22.98 -4.71 -14.84
C CYS A 38 -22.01 -3.53 -14.90
N PRO A 39 -22.31 -2.45 -15.63
CA PRO A 39 -21.39 -1.31 -15.64
C PRO A 39 -21.25 -0.78 -14.22
N MET A 40 -20.02 -0.51 -13.78
CA MET A 40 -19.79 0.14 -12.51
C MET A 40 -20.62 1.42 -12.46
N LYS A 41 -21.61 1.47 -11.57
CA LYS A 41 -22.42 2.65 -11.30
C LYS A 41 -22.39 2.94 -9.81
N PRO A 42 -21.23 3.42 -9.30
CA PRO A 42 -21.15 3.76 -7.90
C PRO A 42 -22.20 4.83 -7.57
N THR A 43 -22.79 4.73 -6.39
CA THR A 43 -23.70 5.76 -5.92
C THR A 43 -22.93 6.91 -5.30
N TYR A 44 -22.98 8.07 -5.97
CA TYR A 44 -22.33 9.30 -5.49
C TYR A 44 -23.31 10.25 -4.77
N LYS A 45 -24.54 9.81 -4.51
CA LYS A 45 -25.57 10.69 -3.93
C LYS A 45 -25.48 10.83 -2.42
N PHE A 46 -25.02 9.80 -1.73
CA PHE A 46 -24.85 9.78 -0.26
C PHE A 46 -23.87 8.69 0.14
N GLN A 47 -23.25 8.83 1.31
CA GLN A 47 -22.34 7.85 1.87
C GLN A 47 -23.10 6.76 2.63
N LYS A 48 -22.65 5.53 2.46
CA LYS A 48 -23.28 4.34 3.03
C LYS A 48 -22.83 4.06 4.47
N TYR A 49 -21.62 4.45 4.81
CA TYR A 49 -21.04 4.24 6.14
C TYR A 49 -20.89 5.56 6.88
N PRO A 50 -20.99 5.56 8.23
CA PRO A 50 -20.72 6.75 9.01
C PRO A 50 -19.24 7.12 8.89
N SER A 51 -18.97 8.22 8.18
CA SER A 51 -17.65 8.79 7.99
C SER A 51 -17.74 10.31 8.11
N THR A 52 -16.67 10.93 8.59
CA THR A 52 -16.51 12.39 8.57
C THR A 52 -15.96 12.89 7.24
N ARG A 53 -15.59 11.98 6.33
CA ARG A 53 -15.03 12.27 5.01
C ARG A 53 -16.06 12.00 3.92
N GLN A 54 -15.96 12.76 2.84
CA GLN A 54 -16.83 12.63 1.68
C GLN A 54 -15.98 12.46 0.43
N VAL A 55 -16.59 11.98 -0.66
CA VAL A 55 -15.95 11.95 -1.97
C VAL A 55 -15.55 13.37 -2.37
N VAL A 56 -14.28 13.54 -2.73
CA VAL A 56 -13.73 14.81 -3.19
C VAL A 56 -13.70 14.82 -4.71
N TYR A 57 -14.20 15.89 -5.31
CA TYR A 57 -14.30 16.02 -6.77
C TYR A 57 -13.40 17.14 -7.29
N SER A 58 -12.78 16.93 -8.45
CA SER A 58 -12.03 17.96 -9.16
C SER A 58 -12.11 17.75 -10.67
N ASN A 59 -12.06 18.85 -11.41
CA ASN A 59 -11.88 18.87 -12.86
C ASN A 59 -10.47 19.34 -13.27
N LYS A 60 -9.55 19.55 -12.32
CA LYS A 60 -8.19 20.02 -12.58
C LYS A 60 -7.12 19.02 -12.14
N GLY A 61 -7.17 18.60 -10.90
CA GLY A 61 -6.21 17.63 -10.35
C GLY A 61 -6.50 17.33 -8.90
N ILE A 62 -6.06 16.14 -8.44
CA ILE A 62 -6.18 15.68 -7.04
C ILE A 62 -4.91 14.96 -6.65
N VAL A 63 -4.48 15.17 -5.42
CA VAL A 63 -3.43 14.40 -4.74
C VAL A 63 -4.01 13.80 -3.46
N CYS A 64 -3.83 12.50 -3.27
CA CYS A 64 -4.29 11.77 -2.10
C CYS A 64 -3.13 11.03 -1.44
N THR A 65 -2.96 11.20 -0.12
CA THR A 65 -1.99 10.44 0.67
C THR A 65 -2.35 10.43 2.16
N SER A 66 -1.56 9.72 2.96
CA SER A 66 -1.74 9.52 4.41
C SER A 66 -1.48 10.75 5.28
N SER A 67 -0.86 11.81 4.74
CA SER A 67 -0.61 13.09 5.43
C SER A 67 -1.23 14.24 4.62
N HIS A 68 -2.05 15.06 5.27
CA HIS A 68 -2.66 16.23 4.60
C HIS A 68 -1.61 17.25 4.15
N LEU A 69 -0.52 17.46 4.91
CA LEU A 69 0.56 18.35 4.53
C LEU A 69 1.27 17.86 3.26
N ALA A 70 1.56 16.56 3.17
CA ALA A 70 2.18 15.99 1.98
C ALA A 70 1.24 16.04 0.75
N ALA A 71 -0.07 15.82 0.94
CA ALA A 71 -1.06 16.00 -0.14
C ALA A 71 -1.13 17.46 -0.62
N GLN A 72 -1.06 18.42 0.30
CA GLN A 72 -1.02 19.85 -0.02
C GLN A 72 0.24 20.22 -0.83
N ILE A 73 1.41 19.71 -0.43
CA ILE A 73 2.67 19.90 -1.17
C ILE A 73 2.52 19.44 -2.62
N GLY A 74 1.98 18.23 -2.85
CA GLY A 74 1.76 17.74 -4.20
C GLY A 74 0.79 18.60 -5.02
N ALA A 75 -0.32 19.05 -4.42
CA ALA A 75 -1.27 19.93 -5.07
C ALA A 75 -0.66 21.30 -5.41
N ASP A 76 0.21 21.83 -4.54
CA ASP A 76 0.90 23.10 -4.79
C ASP A 76 1.93 22.99 -5.93
N ILE A 77 2.56 21.84 -6.10
CA ILE A 77 3.42 21.56 -7.26
C ILE A 77 2.59 21.60 -8.56
N MET A 78 1.39 21.00 -8.59
CA MET A 78 0.51 21.12 -9.75
C MET A 78 0.08 22.57 -10.01
N ARG A 79 -0.25 23.34 -8.96
CA ARG A 79 -0.58 24.79 -9.09
C ARG A 79 0.57 25.62 -9.65
N LYS A 80 1.81 25.20 -9.43
CA LYS A 80 3.03 25.82 -9.99
C LYS A 80 3.33 25.37 -11.43
N GLY A 81 2.48 24.56 -12.07
CA GLY A 81 2.61 24.09 -13.44
C GLY A 81 3.15 22.67 -13.60
N GLY A 82 3.40 21.95 -12.51
CA GLY A 82 3.72 20.52 -12.53
C GLY A 82 2.54 19.66 -12.95
N ASN A 83 2.83 18.45 -13.38
CA ASN A 83 1.84 17.42 -13.68
C ASN A 83 1.62 16.47 -12.50
N ALA A 84 0.80 15.41 -12.67
CA ALA A 84 0.53 14.41 -11.64
C ALA A 84 1.79 13.68 -11.17
N ILE A 85 2.78 13.49 -12.04
CA ILE A 85 4.04 12.81 -11.71
C ILE A 85 4.94 13.70 -10.87
N ASP A 86 5.07 14.99 -11.23
CA ASP A 86 5.79 16.00 -10.42
C ASP A 86 5.20 16.08 -9.01
N ALA A 87 3.85 16.12 -8.91
CA ALA A 87 3.15 16.13 -7.64
C ALA A 87 3.46 14.88 -6.80
N ALA A 88 3.47 13.70 -7.43
CA ALA A 88 3.77 12.45 -6.74
C ALA A 88 5.22 12.41 -6.22
N VAL A 89 6.20 12.85 -7.01
CA VAL A 89 7.61 12.93 -6.60
C VAL A 89 7.77 13.87 -5.39
N ALA A 90 7.19 15.06 -5.45
CA ALA A 90 7.28 16.03 -4.35
C ALA A 90 6.58 15.51 -3.07
N THR A 91 5.41 14.89 -3.22
CA THR A 91 4.68 14.25 -2.12
C THR A 91 5.51 13.12 -1.51
N ALA A 92 6.11 12.25 -2.34
CA ALA A 92 6.93 11.13 -1.90
C ALA A 92 8.18 11.60 -1.13
N ALA A 93 8.90 12.59 -1.65
CA ALA A 93 10.05 13.18 -0.98
C ALA A 93 9.65 13.80 0.38
N ALA A 94 8.55 14.56 0.42
CA ALA A 94 8.04 15.16 1.64
C ALA A 94 7.63 14.10 2.70
N LEU A 95 7.02 12.99 2.29
CA LEU A 95 6.63 11.90 3.18
C LEU A 95 7.84 11.25 3.89
N THR A 96 9.05 11.27 3.30
CA THR A 96 10.24 10.76 3.99
C THR A 96 10.58 11.53 5.26
N VAL A 97 10.16 12.79 5.31
CA VAL A 97 10.31 13.69 6.45
C VAL A 97 9.06 13.68 7.34
N ILE A 98 7.88 13.83 6.72
CA ILE A 98 6.60 14.05 7.42
C ILE A 98 6.04 12.76 8.03
N GLU A 99 6.35 11.59 7.47
CA GLU A 99 5.88 10.29 7.96
C GLU A 99 7.03 9.27 8.12
N PRO A 100 8.08 9.59 8.92
CA PRO A 100 9.31 8.81 8.99
C PRO A 100 9.11 7.41 9.60
N GLY A 101 8.01 7.18 10.31
CA GLY A 101 7.65 5.88 10.86
C GLY A 101 7.25 4.83 9.82
N ALA A 102 6.89 5.26 8.61
CA ALA A 102 6.41 4.35 7.57
C ALA A 102 7.36 4.27 6.37
N ASN A 103 8.15 5.31 6.15
CA ASN A 103 9.11 5.42 5.05
C ASN A 103 10.30 6.33 5.44
N GLY A 104 11.28 6.49 4.53
CA GLY A 104 12.44 7.36 4.73
C GLY A 104 13.24 7.50 3.43
N ILE A 105 14.31 8.29 3.46
CA ILE A 105 15.18 8.48 2.30
C ILE A 105 15.82 7.15 1.87
N GLY A 106 16.06 6.23 2.81
CA GLY A 106 16.58 4.89 2.56
C GLY A 106 15.52 3.81 2.27
N SER A 107 14.33 4.21 1.81
CA SER A 107 13.23 3.33 1.39
C SER A 107 13.45 2.70 0.01
N ASP A 108 12.60 1.73 -0.31
CA ASP A 108 12.33 1.25 -1.67
C ASP A 108 10.99 1.79 -2.20
N ALA A 109 10.76 1.71 -3.52
CA ALA A 109 9.56 2.25 -4.14
C ALA A 109 9.08 1.45 -5.36
N PHE A 110 7.76 1.50 -5.61
CA PHE A 110 7.13 1.07 -6.86
C PHE A 110 6.16 2.13 -7.37
N ALA A 111 5.95 2.17 -8.69
CA ALA A 111 4.93 3.02 -9.30
C ALA A 111 4.23 2.35 -10.48
N LEU A 112 2.94 2.67 -10.65
CA LEU A 112 2.20 2.49 -11.90
C LEU A 112 1.83 3.88 -12.42
N VAL A 113 2.24 4.19 -13.64
CA VAL A 113 2.13 5.53 -14.24
C VAL A 113 1.35 5.45 -15.54
N TRP A 114 0.23 6.16 -15.60
CA TRP A 114 -0.57 6.31 -16.82
C TRP A 114 -0.25 7.64 -17.48
N VAL A 115 0.40 7.60 -18.64
CA VAL A 115 0.75 8.77 -19.45
C VAL A 115 0.62 8.40 -20.93
N ASN A 116 0.07 9.29 -21.75
CA ASN A 116 -0.10 9.10 -23.20
C ASN A 116 -0.85 7.80 -23.53
N ASP A 117 -1.94 7.54 -22.85
CA ASP A 117 -2.80 6.35 -23.00
C ASP A 117 -2.06 5.01 -22.82
N LYS A 118 -0.98 5.00 -22.06
CA LYS A 118 -0.23 3.80 -21.72
C LYS A 118 0.07 3.73 -20.21
N LEU A 119 -0.09 2.53 -19.64
CA LEU A 119 0.32 2.20 -18.28
C LEU A 119 1.76 1.70 -18.28
N HIS A 120 2.60 2.30 -17.43
CA HIS A 120 4.00 1.94 -17.22
C HIS A 120 4.21 1.51 -15.78
N GLY A 121 5.04 0.50 -15.54
CA GLY A 121 5.45 0.07 -14.21
C GLY A 121 6.89 0.44 -13.92
N LEU A 122 7.16 0.96 -12.72
CA LEU A 122 8.51 1.22 -12.21
C LEU A 122 8.77 0.37 -10.97
N ASN A 123 9.80 -0.46 -11.03
CA ASN A 123 10.32 -1.25 -9.91
C ASN A 123 11.63 -0.64 -9.42
N ALA A 124 11.58 0.05 -8.30
CA ALA A 124 12.75 0.58 -7.60
C ALA A 124 12.96 -0.13 -6.25
N SER A 125 12.75 -1.44 -6.19
CA SER A 125 13.23 -2.27 -5.10
C SER A 125 14.67 -2.67 -5.33
N GLY A 126 15.54 -2.45 -4.35
CA GLY A 126 16.93 -2.84 -4.46
C GLY A 126 17.19 -4.30 -4.07
N PRO A 127 18.24 -4.91 -4.62
CA PRO A 127 18.67 -6.26 -4.27
C PRO A 127 19.34 -6.32 -2.89
N ALA A 128 19.49 -7.52 -2.38
CA ALA A 128 20.38 -7.80 -1.25
C ALA A 128 21.85 -7.43 -1.60
N PRO A 129 22.63 -6.93 -0.64
CA PRO A 129 24.04 -6.65 -0.85
C PRO A 129 24.80 -7.86 -1.39
N MET A 130 25.71 -7.65 -2.32
CA MET A 130 26.45 -8.75 -2.98
C MET A 130 27.25 -9.63 -2.01
N ALA A 131 27.60 -9.11 -0.84
CA ALA A 131 28.40 -9.82 0.15
C ALA A 131 27.60 -10.78 1.05
N ILE A 132 26.26 -10.67 1.14
CA ILE A 132 25.45 -11.47 2.07
C ILE A 132 25.34 -12.93 1.60
N ARG A 133 25.41 -13.89 2.55
CA ARG A 133 25.28 -15.34 2.31
C ARG A 133 24.42 -15.99 3.38
N ALA A 134 23.46 -16.81 2.97
CA ALA A 134 22.59 -17.55 3.90
C ALA A 134 23.39 -18.52 4.80
N GLU A 135 24.45 -19.14 4.27
CA GLU A 135 25.33 -20.05 5.01
C GLU A 135 26.03 -19.36 6.18
N GLU A 136 26.52 -18.14 5.96
CA GLU A 136 27.19 -17.34 6.99
C GLU A 136 26.22 -16.96 8.11
N LEU A 137 25.01 -16.52 7.75
CA LEU A 137 23.97 -16.17 8.73
C LEU A 137 23.56 -17.39 9.57
N ARG A 138 23.39 -18.57 8.94
CA ARG A 138 23.11 -19.81 9.68
C ARG A 138 24.29 -20.19 10.59
N ALA A 139 25.54 -20.02 10.14
CA ALA A 139 26.72 -20.29 10.96
C ALA A 139 26.84 -19.33 12.16
N GLN A 140 26.27 -18.11 12.04
CA GLN A 140 26.14 -17.15 13.13
C GLN A 140 24.98 -17.48 14.09
N GLY A 141 24.20 -18.52 13.82
CA GLY A 141 23.08 -18.98 14.66
C GLY A 141 21.72 -18.41 14.30
N HIS A 142 21.58 -17.71 13.19
CA HIS A 142 20.27 -17.24 12.73
C HIS A 142 19.47 -18.40 12.14
N THR A 143 18.22 -18.57 12.60
CA THR A 143 17.24 -19.52 12.04
C THR A 143 16.30 -18.86 11.03
N GLU A 144 16.17 -17.51 11.10
CA GLU A 144 15.40 -16.65 10.21
C GLU A 144 16.14 -15.33 10.00
N MET A 145 15.71 -14.55 9.01
CA MET A 145 16.29 -13.22 8.77
C MET A 145 15.92 -12.26 9.91
N PRO A 146 16.91 -11.52 10.48
CA PRO A 146 16.62 -10.50 11.47
C PRO A 146 15.74 -9.38 10.91
N GLU A 147 14.96 -8.73 11.78
CA GLU A 147 14.19 -7.54 11.42
C GLU A 147 14.93 -6.23 11.71
N ASP A 148 15.80 -6.21 12.72
CA ASP A 148 16.49 -5.03 13.23
C ASP A 148 17.99 -5.08 12.87
N GLY A 149 18.63 -3.92 12.75
CA GLY A 149 20.05 -3.81 12.47
C GLY A 149 20.41 -3.84 10.97
N TRP A 150 21.67 -4.09 10.65
CA TRP A 150 22.19 -4.00 9.28
C TRP A 150 21.86 -5.20 8.37
N ILE A 151 21.65 -6.39 8.95
CA ILE A 151 21.50 -7.63 8.17
C ILE A 151 20.33 -7.56 7.18
N PRO A 152 19.12 -7.07 7.56
CA PRO A 152 17.98 -7.01 6.66
C PRO A 152 18.00 -5.84 5.67
N VAL A 153 19.02 -5.00 5.68
CA VAL A 153 19.10 -3.85 4.77
C VAL A 153 19.41 -4.30 3.36
N THR A 154 18.55 -3.93 2.39
CA THR A 154 18.80 -4.05 0.96
C THR A 154 19.12 -2.70 0.35
N VAL A 155 19.54 -2.64 -0.92
CA VAL A 155 19.87 -1.38 -1.58
C VAL A 155 18.65 -0.45 -1.59
N PRO A 156 18.71 0.78 -1.07
CA PRO A 156 17.61 1.75 -1.13
C PRO A 156 17.31 2.19 -2.55
N GLY A 157 16.02 2.29 -2.92
CA GLY A 157 15.62 2.62 -4.28
C GLY A 157 14.79 3.90 -4.44
N ALA A 158 14.23 4.46 -3.35
CA ALA A 158 13.30 5.58 -3.44
C ALA A 158 13.90 6.85 -4.10
N PRO A 159 15.13 7.32 -3.77
CA PRO A 159 15.72 8.48 -4.43
C PRO A 159 15.89 8.29 -5.95
N ALA A 160 16.26 7.08 -6.39
CA ALA A 160 16.38 6.78 -7.82
C ALA A 160 15.01 6.76 -8.51
N ALA A 161 13.96 6.26 -7.83
CA ALA A 161 12.60 6.32 -8.37
C ALA A 161 12.12 7.76 -8.59
N TRP A 162 12.42 8.68 -7.68
CA TRP A 162 12.06 10.09 -7.84
C TRP A 162 12.71 10.72 -9.08
N VAL A 163 13.99 10.46 -9.27
CA VAL A 163 14.73 10.96 -10.44
C VAL A 163 14.17 10.37 -11.73
N GLU A 164 14.01 9.04 -11.78
CA GLU A 164 13.55 8.34 -12.97
C GLU A 164 12.14 8.78 -13.41
N LEU A 165 11.23 8.97 -12.44
CA LEU A 165 9.88 9.50 -12.69
C LEU A 165 9.92 10.94 -13.19
N SER A 166 10.70 11.80 -12.55
CA SER A 166 10.85 13.22 -12.91
C SER A 166 11.46 13.39 -14.29
N GLU A 167 12.54 12.67 -14.60
CA GLU A 167 13.23 12.80 -15.90
C GLU A 167 12.40 12.26 -17.07
N ARG A 168 11.64 11.19 -16.85
CA ARG A 168 10.87 10.57 -17.92
C ARG A 168 9.53 11.26 -18.18
N PHE A 169 8.83 11.72 -17.15
CA PHE A 169 7.45 12.18 -17.24
C PHE A 169 7.18 13.53 -16.56
N GLY A 170 8.12 14.05 -15.79
CA GLY A 170 7.99 15.33 -15.11
C GLY A 170 8.09 16.54 -16.05
N ARG A 171 7.71 17.68 -15.54
CA ARG A 171 7.75 18.98 -16.23
C ARG A 171 8.61 20.02 -15.52
N LEU A 172 8.58 19.96 -14.19
CA LEU A 172 9.34 20.92 -13.38
C LEU A 172 10.76 20.42 -13.11
N PRO A 173 11.72 21.34 -12.90
CA PRO A 173 13.06 20.96 -12.47
C PRO A 173 13.02 20.12 -11.19
N PHE A 174 13.82 19.07 -11.13
CA PHE A 174 13.84 18.12 -10.01
C PHE A 174 14.06 18.81 -8.65
N GLU A 175 14.93 19.82 -8.59
CA GLU A 175 15.19 20.59 -7.37
C GLU A 175 13.92 21.25 -6.83
N GLN A 176 13.03 21.75 -7.72
CA GLN A 176 11.76 22.36 -7.30
C GLN A 176 10.80 21.33 -6.67
N LEU A 177 10.89 20.07 -7.08
CA LEU A 177 10.06 18.98 -6.52
C LEU A 177 10.53 18.59 -5.12
N ILE A 178 11.83 18.63 -4.88
CA ILE A 178 12.42 18.22 -3.59
C ILE A 178 12.42 19.38 -2.56
N GLN A 179 12.39 20.63 -3.01
CA GLN A 179 12.47 21.81 -2.14
C GLN A 179 11.44 21.80 -0.98
N PRO A 180 10.15 21.48 -1.19
CA PRO A 180 9.19 21.44 -0.08
C PRO A 180 9.54 20.40 1.02
N ALA A 181 10.18 19.30 0.66
CA ALA A 181 10.67 18.31 1.63
C ALA A 181 11.87 18.86 2.43
N ILE A 182 12.76 19.59 1.77
CA ILE A 182 13.89 20.30 2.41
C ILE A 182 13.36 21.33 3.41
N ASP A 183 12.37 22.13 3.00
CA ASP A 183 11.77 23.16 3.85
C ASP A 183 11.10 22.52 5.07
N ALA A 184 10.29 21.47 4.88
CA ALA A 184 9.65 20.73 5.97
C ALA A 184 10.67 20.12 6.96
N ALA A 185 11.79 19.61 6.46
CA ALA A 185 12.86 19.08 7.30
C ALA A 185 13.59 20.16 8.09
N ARG A 186 13.82 21.33 7.48
CA ARG A 186 14.58 22.44 8.08
C ARG A 186 13.75 23.26 9.07
N GLU A 187 12.55 23.66 8.64
CA GLU A 187 11.68 24.55 9.40
C GLU A 187 10.86 23.77 10.44
N GLY A 188 10.65 22.47 10.19
CA GLY A 188 9.84 21.59 10.99
C GLY A 188 8.36 21.56 10.58
N TYR A 189 7.67 20.55 11.06
CA TYR A 189 6.24 20.39 10.86
C TYR A 189 5.56 19.93 12.15
N VAL A 190 4.25 20.16 12.26
CA VAL A 190 3.47 19.75 13.43
C VAL A 190 3.15 18.25 13.34
N VAL A 191 3.50 17.50 14.36
CA VAL A 191 3.22 16.06 14.47
C VAL A 191 1.72 15.84 14.75
N HIS A 192 1.09 14.96 13.96
CA HIS A 192 -0.34 14.59 14.10
C HIS A 192 -0.56 13.35 14.96
N GLU A 193 -1.82 13.09 15.35
CA GLU A 193 -2.16 12.02 16.30
C GLU A 193 -1.78 10.63 15.81
N THR A 194 -2.15 10.26 14.59
CA THR A 194 -1.83 8.93 14.03
C THR A 194 -0.32 8.76 13.93
N LEU A 195 0.37 9.79 13.46
CA LEU A 195 1.83 9.79 13.33
C LEU A 195 2.51 9.66 14.70
N SER A 196 2.07 10.42 15.71
CA SER A 196 2.59 10.33 17.08
C SER A 196 2.45 8.91 17.65
N ASN A 197 1.31 8.26 17.42
CA ASN A 197 1.07 6.88 17.85
C ASN A 197 2.01 5.89 17.14
N ILE A 198 2.20 6.03 15.82
CA ILE A 198 3.11 5.19 15.04
C ILE A 198 4.56 5.40 15.52
N TRP A 199 4.94 6.63 15.79
CA TRP A 199 6.27 6.98 16.31
C TRP A 199 6.52 6.37 17.69
N GLY A 200 5.53 6.44 18.58
CA GLY A 200 5.58 5.80 19.88
C GLY A 200 5.80 4.28 19.81
N ARG A 201 5.19 3.61 18.81
CA ARG A 201 5.44 2.17 18.58
C ARG A 201 6.87 1.91 18.12
N GLY A 202 7.40 2.73 17.21
CA GLY A 202 8.81 2.65 16.78
C GLY A 202 9.77 2.84 17.95
N TYR A 203 9.55 3.86 18.77
CA TYR A 203 10.33 4.09 19.99
C TYR A 203 10.31 2.87 20.93
N ASN A 204 9.14 2.30 21.19
CA ASN A 204 9.01 1.13 22.06
C ASN A 204 9.70 -0.12 21.47
N ARG A 205 9.69 -0.28 20.12
CA ARG A 205 10.38 -1.38 19.43
C ARG A 205 11.90 -1.31 19.64
N PHE A 206 12.49 -0.10 19.49
CA PHE A 206 13.93 0.07 19.57
C PHE A 206 14.46 0.35 20.97
N LYS A 207 13.60 0.65 21.94
CA LYS A 207 14.01 0.98 23.32
C LYS A 207 14.93 -0.04 23.99
N LYS A 208 14.80 -1.31 23.60
CA LYS A 208 15.70 -2.40 24.07
C LYS A 208 17.17 -2.19 23.70
N TYR A 209 17.45 -1.38 22.67
CA TYR A 209 18.80 -1.07 22.20
C TYR A 209 19.38 0.22 22.79
N GLU A 210 18.56 1.07 23.42
CA GLU A 210 18.97 2.35 24.00
C GLU A 210 20.08 2.13 25.02
N GLY A 211 21.28 2.72 24.76
CA GLY A 211 22.47 2.58 25.61
C GLY A 211 23.08 1.17 25.68
N THR A 212 22.61 0.21 24.89
CA THR A 212 23.11 -1.16 24.87
C THR A 212 23.71 -1.57 23.52
N ASP A 213 23.24 -1.00 22.41
CA ASP A 213 23.78 -1.23 21.05
C ASP A 213 24.00 0.12 20.35
N PRO A 214 25.25 0.55 20.15
CA PRO A 214 25.59 1.84 19.57
C PRO A 214 25.14 2.00 18.10
N ASN A 215 24.77 0.92 17.42
CA ASN A 215 24.25 0.98 16.07
C ASN A 215 22.90 1.73 16.00
N PHE A 216 22.17 1.82 17.11
CA PHE A 216 20.88 2.49 17.21
C PHE A 216 20.96 3.90 17.83
N ASP A 217 22.13 4.37 18.29
CA ASP A 217 22.27 5.69 18.94
C ASP A 217 21.80 6.83 18.04
N GLU A 218 22.08 6.74 16.74
CA GLU A 218 21.68 7.74 15.75
C GLU A 218 20.16 7.78 15.56
N TRP A 219 19.46 6.65 15.69
CA TRP A 219 18.01 6.61 15.68
C TRP A 219 17.41 7.42 16.83
N PHE A 220 17.95 7.23 18.06
CA PHE A 220 17.47 7.99 19.23
C PHE A 220 17.82 9.47 19.11
N ARG A 221 19.01 9.81 18.60
CA ARG A 221 19.41 11.20 18.37
C ARG A 221 18.46 11.94 17.43
N ILE A 222 18.03 11.31 16.34
CA ILE A 222 17.16 11.92 15.33
C ILE A 222 15.69 11.87 15.73
N PHE A 223 15.20 10.70 16.12
CA PHE A 223 13.77 10.43 16.28
C PHE A 223 13.26 10.52 17.73
N ALA A 224 14.16 10.61 18.69
CA ALA A 224 13.80 10.76 20.11
C ALA A 224 14.78 11.68 20.85
N PRO A 225 15.06 12.92 20.35
CA PRO A 225 16.12 13.79 20.87
C PRO A 225 15.89 14.20 22.34
N GLU A 226 14.65 14.14 22.82
CA GLU A 226 14.30 14.41 24.23
C GLU A 226 14.19 13.13 25.09
N GLY A 227 14.73 11.98 24.59
CA GLY A 227 14.57 10.67 25.24
C GLY A 227 13.15 10.09 25.16
N ARG A 228 12.32 10.64 24.28
CA ARG A 228 10.94 10.20 24.03
C ARG A 228 10.53 10.49 22.57
N PRO A 229 9.48 9.80 22.05
CA PRO A 229 8.90 10.19 20.76
C PRO A 229 8.17 11.54 20.87
N PRO A 230 8.04 12.30 19.76
CA PRO A 230 7.27 13.53 19.76
C PRO A 230 5.76 13.25 19.93
N HIS A 231 5.08 14.13 20.65
CA HIS A 231 3.63 14.08 20.83
C HIS A 231 2.88 14.87 19.75
N ALA A 232 1.61 14.54 19.57
CA ALA A 232 0.74 15.33 18.69
C ALA A 232 0.70 16.80 19.14
N GLY A 233 0.81 17.70 18.16
CA GLY A 233 0.89 19.15 18.39
C GLY A 233 2.30 19.69 18.60
N GLU A 234 3.32 18.84 18.76
CA GLU A 234 4.73 19.27 18.81
C GLU A 234 5.29 19.48 17.41
N VAL A 235 6.32 20.33 17.30
CA VAL A 235 7.04 20.56 16.06
C VAL A 235 8.30 19.70 16.05
N TRP A 236 8.45 18.90 14.99
CA TRP A 236 9.68 18.14 14.75
C TRP A 236 10.39 18.64 13.51
N SER A 237 11.71 18.78 13.59
CA SER A 237 12.59 19.15 12.48
C SER A 237 13.85 18.30 12.49
N SER A 238 14.50 18.19 11.33
CA SER A 238 15.76 17.45 11.19
C SER A 238 16.67 18.12 10.15
N PRO A 239 17.64 18.91 10.60
CA PRO A 239 18.64 19.52 9.70
C PRO A 239 19.42 18.48 8.89
N ASP A 240 19.63 17.28 9.42
CA ASP A 240 20.32 16.21 8.71
C ASP A 240 19.53 15.73 7.49
N HIS A 241 18.20 15.52 7.63
CA HIS A 241 17.33 15.22 6.49
C HIS A 241 17.35 16.33 5.46
N ALA A 242 17.30 17.60 5.89
CA ALA A 242 17.36 18.75 4.98
C ALA A 242 18.66 18.76 4.17
N SER A 243 19.81 18.60 4.84
CA SER A 243 21.12 18.57 4.17
C SER A 243 21.26 17.40 3.18
N THR A 244 20.72 16.22 3.54
CA THR A 244 20.72 15.05 2.66
C THR A 244 19.83 15.26 1.44
N LEU A 245 18.62 15.80 1.62
CA LEU A 245 17.71 16.10 0.52
C LEU A 245 18.27 17.20 -0.41
N GLU A 246 18.99 18.20 0.11
CA GLU A 246 19.71 19.21 -0.71
C GLU A 246 20.75 18.55 -1.62
N LYS A 247 21.54 17.63 -1.09
CA LYS A 247 22.54 16.88 -1.87
C LYS A 247 21.88 16.00 -2.94
N ILE A 248 20.77 15.34 -2.59
CA ILE A 248 19.98 14.55 -3.55
C ILE A 248 19.40 15.45 -4.66
N ALA A 249 18.82 16.60 -4.30
CA ALA A 249 18.26 17.54 -5.24
C ALA A 249 19.32 18.08 -6.21
N ALA A 250 20.43 18.59 -5.68
CA ALA A 250 21.50 19.21 -6.45
C ALA A 250 22.22 18.26 -7.42
N THR A 251 22.21 16.95 -7.12
CA THR A 251 22.94 15.95 -7.90
C THR A 251 22.05 14.93 -8.60
N LYS A 252 20.71 15.12 -8.54
CA LYS A 252 19.75 14.11 -9.02
C LYS A 252 20.09 12.71 -8.48
N ALA A 253 20.24 12.63 -7.16
CA ALA A 253 20.61 11.44 -6.38
C ALA A 253 21.98 10.81 -6.71
N GLU A 254 22.84 11.39 -7.57
CA GLU A 254 24.20 10.87 -7.78
C GLU A 254 25.01 10.85 -6.49
N SER A 255 24.86 11.87 -5.61
CA SER A 255 25.47 11.86 -4.28
C SER A 255 25.09 10.65 -3.43
N PHE A 256 23.85 10.15 -3.59
CA PHE A 256 23.30 9.02 -2.83
C PHE A 256 23.85 7.67 -3.32
N TYR A 257 24.02 7.50 -4.63
CA TYR A 257 24.41 6.22 -5.21
C TYR A 257 25.89 6.12 -5.54
N ARG A 258 26.58 7.23 -5.88
CA ARG A 258 27.97 7.24 -6.39
C ARG A 258 28.86 8.30 -5.76
N GLY A 259 28.32 9.13 -4.82
CA GLY A 259 29.06 10.22 -4.20
C GLY A 259 29.15 10.11 -2.68
N GLU A 260 29.20 11.26 -2.01
CA GLU A 260 29.48 11.38 -0.59
C GLU A 260 28.49 10.65 0.34
N LEU A 261 27.19 10.56 -0.05
CA LEU A 261 26.19 9.83 0.74
C LEU A 261 26.41 8.31 0.62
N ALA A 262 26.79 7.80 -0.57
CA ALA A 262 27.18 6.40 -0.74
C ALA A 262 28.41 6.04 0.12
N GLU A 263 29.40 6.95 0.19
CA GLU A 263 30.58 6.77 1.04
C GLU A 263 30.22 6.76 2.53
N ALA A 264 29.29 7.63 2.95
CA ALA A 264 28.81 7.65 4.33
C ALA A 264 28.08 6.34 4.71
N ILE A 265 27.21 5.83 3.81
CA ILE A 265 26.50 4.56 4.00
C ILE A 265 27.49 3.40 4.08
N ASP A 266 28.45 3.29 3.14
CA ASP A 266 29.47 2.22 3.13
C ASP A 266 30.33 2.25 4.39
N LYS A 267 30.76 3.44 4.80
CA LYS A 267 31.56 3.62 6.04
C LYS A 267 30.77 3.15 7.27
N ALA A 268 29.53 3.58 7.43
CA ALA A 268 28.69 3.15 8.55
C ALA A 268 28.44 1.65 8.52
N SER A 269 28.11 1.10 7.36
CA SER A 269 27.90 -0.35 7.17
C SER A 269 29.13 -1.17 7.58
N ARG A 270 30.33 -0.77 7.15
CA ARG A 270 31.57 -1.47 7.53
C ARG A 270 31.87 -1.38 9.02
N GLN A 271 31.64 -0.21 9.62
CA GLN A 271 31.94 0.01 11.05
C GLN A 271 30.95 -0.72 11.97
N GLN A 272 29.73 -0.93 11.50
CA GLN A 272 28.64 -1.50 12.29
C GLN A 272 28.26 -2.94 11.87
N GLY A 273 29.11 -3.61 11.08
CA GLY A 273 28.95 -5.02 10.71
C GLY A 273 27.90 -5.30 9.62
N GLY A 274 27.54 -4.29 8.83
CA GLY A 274 26.62 -4.44 7.72
C GLY A 274 27.26 -5.03 6.45
N TYR A 275 26.41 -5.52 5.54
CA TYR A 275 26.84 -6.09 4.25
C TYR A 275 26.78 -5.09 3.10
N LEU A 276 26.01 -3.99 3.21
CA LEU A 276 25.82 -3.00 2.13
C LEU A 276 27.13 -2.26 1.84
N ARG A 277 27.50 -2.15 0.56
CA ARG A 277 28.72 -1.50 0.08
C ARG A 277 28.39 -0.40 -0.93
N LYS A 278 29.28 0.57 -1.10
CA LYS A 278 29.12 1.61 -2.12
C LYS A 278 29.04 1.06 -3.55
N GLU A 279 29.65 -0.09 -3.80
CA GLU A 279 29.56 -0.78 -5.09
C GLU A 279 28.15 -1.32 -5.35
N ASP A 280 27.44 -1.79 -4.30
CA ASP A 280 26.02 -2.20 -4.39
C ASP A 280 25.15 -1.01 -4.74
N LEU A 281 25.38 0.13 -4.09
CA LEU A 281 24.68 1.39 -4.38
C LEU A 281 24.97 1.86 -5.81
N ALA A 282 26.24 1.90 -6.23
CA ALA A 282 26.66 2.41 -7.53
C ALA A 282 26.12 1.59 -8.71
N SER A 283 25.89 0.30 -8.52
CA SER A 283 25.35 -0.61 -9.54
C SER A 283 23.82 -0.58 -9.64
N PHE A 284 23.15 0.06 -8.69
CA PHE A 284 21.69 0.07 -8.66
C PHE A 284 21.08 1.03 -9.69
N HIS A 285 20.05 0.54 -10.39
CA HIS A 285 19.17 1.29 -11.28
C HIS A 285 17.73 0.78 -11.12
N PRO A 286 16.72 1.67 -11.08
CA PRO A 286 15.33 1.28 -11.16
C PRO A 286 15.04 0.60 -12.52
N GLU A 287 14.04 -0.29 -12.52
CA GLU A 287 13.67 -1.06 -13.71
C GLU A 287 12.26 -0.66 -14.16
N TRP A 288 12.12 -0.26 -15.43
CA TRP A 288 10.82 -0.14 -16.06
C TRP A 288 10.32 -1.55 -16.45
N VAL A 289 9.13 -1.90 -15.96
CA VAL A 289 8.52 -3.22 -16.14
C VAL A 289 7.14 -3.09 -16.75
N GLU A 290 6.70 -4.10 -17.50
CA GLU A 290 5.32 -4.16 -17.96
C GLU A 290 4.42 -4.61 -16.80
N PRO A 291 3.34 -3.85 -16.48
CA PRO A 291 2.40 -4.24 -15.44
C PRO A 291 1.74 -5.58 -15.74
N ILE A 292 1.45 -6.37 -14.72
CA ILE A 292 0.60 -7.55 -14.82
C ILE A 292 -0.86 -7.17 -14.57
N SER A 293 -1.80 -7.89 -15.14
CA SER A 293 -3.22 -7.63 -14.93
C SER A 293 -4.07 -8.89 -14.97
N THR A 294 -5.27 -8.77 -14.40
CA THR A 294 -6.35 -9.71 -14.63
C THR A 294 -7.63 -8.98 -14.99
N ASN A 295 -8.39 -9.54 -15.92
CA ASN A 295 -9.73 -9.04 -16.18
C ASN A 295 -10.68 -9.58 -15.10
N TYR A 296 -11.33 -8.66 -14.37
CA TYR A 296 -12.32 -8.95 -13.36
C TYR A 296 -13.64 -8.24 -13.71
N LYS A 297 -14.61 -9.02 -14.16
CA LYS A 297 -15.96 -8.54 -14.54
C LYS A 297 -15.97 -7.35 -15.52
N GLY A 298 -15.04 -7.37 -16.48
CA GLY A 298 -14.93 -6.36 -17.53
C GLY A 298 -14.03 -5.17 -17.20
N TYR A 299 -13.31 -5.22 -16.07
CA TYR A 299 -12.26 -4.28 -15.70
C TYR A 299 -10.91 -4.98 -15.66
N ASP A 300 -9.87 -4.32 -16.12
CA ASP A 300 -8.50 -4.81 -15.99
C ASP A 300 -7.90 -4.23 -14.71
N VAL A 301 -7.69 -5.09 -13.72
CA VAL A 301 -7.02 -4.75 -12.47
C VAL A 301 -5.54 -4.98 -12.66
N CYS A 302 -4.75 -3.91 -12.56
CA CYS A 302 -3.31 -3.90 -12.87
C CYS A 302 -2.49 -3.76 -11.60
N GLU A 303 -1.40 -4.51 -11.52
CA GLU A 303 -0.43 -4.51 -10.43
C GLU A 303 1.00 -4.53 -10.97
N ILE A 304 1.99 -4.20 -10.10
CA ILE A 304 3.40 -4.40 -10.42
C ILE A 304 3.71 -5.91 -10.46
N PRO A 305 4.52 -6.40 -11.42
CA PRO A 305 4.88 -7.82 -11.46
C PRO A 305 5.74 -8.23 -10.24
N PRO A 306 5.94 -9.54 -9.98
CA PRO A 306 6.96 -10.01 -9.05
C PRO A 306 8.33 -9.35 -9.33
N ASN A 307 9.10 -9.10 -8.30
CA ASN A 307 9.12 -9.57 -6.90
C ASN A 307 8.01 -8.98 -5.99
N GLY A 308 7.21 -8.02 -6.44
CA GLY A 308 6.05 -7.50 -5.72
C GLY A 308 4.93 -8.54 -5.58
N HIS A 309 4.23 -8.51 -4.45
CA HIS A 309 3.14 -9.45 -4.19
C HIS A 309 1.74 -8.98 -4.69
N GLY A 310 1.67 -7.99 -5.59
CA GLY A 310 0.41 -7.56 -6.22
C GLY A 310 -0.34 -8.68 -6.92
N ILE A 311 0.41 -9.63 -7.47
CA ILE A 311 -0.13 -10.86 -8.06
C ILE A 311 -1.09 -11.62 -7.11
N THR A 312 -0.89 -11.54 -5.79
CA THR A 312 -1.77 -12.16 -4.78
C THR A 312 -3.20 -11.61 -4.86
N ALA A 313 -3.35 -10.29 -4.99
CA ALA A 313 -4.67 -9.66 -5.15
C ALA A 313 -5.35 -10.11 -6.44
N LEU A 314 -4.59 -10.18 -7.55
CA LEU A 314 -5.09 -10.64 -8.85
C LEU A 314 -5.51 -12.11 -8.82
N MET A 315 -4.74 -12.97 -8.17
CA MET A 315 -5.08 -14.38 -7.95
C MET A 315 -6.35 -14.53 -7.12
N ALA A 316 -6.48 -13.77 -6.03
CA ALA A 316 -7.68 -13.80 -5.19
C ALA A 316 -8.93 -13.36 -5.97
N LEU A 317 -8.84 -12.33 -6.82
CA LEU A 317 -9.92 -11.92 -7.73
C LEU A 317 -10.29 -13.05 -8.70
N ASN A 318 -9.29 -13.72 -9.31
CA ASN A 318 -9.52 -14.83 -10.23
C ASN A 318 -10.19 -16.03 -9.55
N ILE A 319 -9.83 -16.34 -8.31
CA ILE A 319 -10.46 -17.41 -7.54
C ILE A 319 -11.89 -17.02 -7.17
N PHE A 320 -12.08 -15.80 -6.62
CA PHE A 320 -13.38 -15.32 -6.16
C PHE A 320 -14.40 -15.13 -7.31
N GLU A 321 -13.96 -14.84 -8.53
CA GLU A 321 -14.83 -14.70 -9.70
C GLU A 321 -15.68 -15.95 -10.00
N ASN A 322 -15.28 -17.13 -9.49
CA ASN A 322 -16.01 -18.38 -9.63
C ASN A 322 -17.22 -18.49 -8.67
N PHE A 323 -17.41 -17.53 -7.77
CA PHE A 323 -18.52 -17.50 -6.81
C PHE A 323 -19.44 -16.32 -7.08
N GLU A 324 -20.68 -16.44 -6.60
CA GLU A 324 -21.64 -15.34 -6.66
C GLU A 324 -21.42 -14.36 -5.51
N ALA A 325 -21.16 -13.10 -5.83
CA ALA A 325 -21.14 -12.01 -4.86
C ALA A 325 -22.58 -11.49 -4.66
N LYS A 326 -23.26 -11.92 -3.60
CA LYS A 326 -24.66 -11.54 -3.32
C LYS A 326 -24.75 -10.12 -2.76
N ASN A 327 -24.12 -9.90 -1.63
CA ASN A 327 -23.96 -8.58 -1.00
C ASN A 327 -22.76 -8.61 -0.05
N ARG A 328 -22.28 -7.41 0.34
CA ARG A 328 -21.07 -7.25 1.13
C ARG A 328 -21.11 -7.90 2.52
N ASN A 329 -22.28 -8.04 3.12
CA ASN A 329 -22.47 -8.60 4.45
C ASN A 329 -23.09 -10.00 4.41
N ASP A 330 -23.19 -10.63 3.24
CA ASP A 330 -23.62 -12.02 3.09
C ASP A 330 -22.48 -12.95 3.52
N VAL A 331 -22.81 -13.96 4.34
CA VAL A 331 -21.80 -14.85 4.93
C VAL A 331 -21.11 -15.71 3.87
N ASP A 332 -21.84 -16.21 2.85
CA ASP A 332 -21.24 -17.00 1.77
C ASP A 332 -20.24 -16.14 0.99
N THR A 333 -20.64 -14.92 0.65
CA THR A 333 -19.80 -13.96 -0.06
C THR A 333 -18.50 -13.69 0.70
N VAL A 334 -18.59 -13.33 1.98
CA VAL A 334 -17.39 -12.99 2.78
C VAL A 334 -16.53 -14.22 3.06
N HIS A 335 -17.14 -15.38 3.31
CA HIS A 335 -16.41 -16.63 3.46
C HIS A 335 -15.59 -16.96 2.20
N HIS A 336 -16.21 -16.92 1.01
CA HIS A 336 -15.49 -17.14 -0.25
C HIS A 336 -14.40 -16.11 -0.52
N MET A 337 -14.62 -14.84 -0.16
CA MET A 337 -13.58 -13.80 -0.24
C MET A 337 -12.37 -14.13 0.63
N ILE A 338 -12.59 -14.54 1.88
CA ILE A 338 -11.54 -14.91 2.82
C ILE A 338 -10.77 -16.13 2.31
N GLU A 339 -11.47 -17.19 1.90
CA GLU A 339 -10.85 -18.43 1.45
C GLU A 339 -10.07 -18.23 0.14
N ALA A 340 -10.59 -17.42 -0.81
CA ALA A 340 -9.87 -17.06 -2.04
C ALA A 340 -8.56 -16.34 -1.72
N MET A 341 -8.58 -15.41 -0.77
CA MET A 341 -7.38 -14.68 -0.34
C MET A 341 -6.36 -15.62 0.35
N LYS A 342 -6.80 -16.53 1.21
CA LYS A 342 -5.93 -17.52 1.87
C LYS A 342 -5.17 -18.36 0.84
N LEU A 343 -5.89 -18.90 -0.15
CA LEU A 343 -5.30 -19.73 -1.21
C LEU A 343 -4.31 -18.93 -2.08
N ALA A 344 -4.66 -17.69 -2.43
CA ALA A 344 -3.78 -16.81 -3.20
C ALA A 344 -2.48 -16.46 -2.45
N PHE A 345 -2.57 -16.25 -1.13
CA PHE A 345 -1.38 -15.98 -0.32
C PHE A 345 -0.45 -17.18 -0.20
N GLU A 346 -0.98 -18.38 -0.02
CA GLU A 346 -0.15 -19.59 0.06
C GLU A 346 0.67 -19.78 -1.22
N ASP A 347 0.02 -19.63 -2.38
CA ASP A 347 0.70 -19.72 -3.66
C ASP A 347 1.75 -18.60 -3.83
N ALA A 348 1.42 -17.37 -3.42
CA ALA A 348 2.36 -16.26 -3.54
C ALA A 348 3.60 -16.42 -2.66
N LYS A 349 3.44 -16.91 -1.42
CA LYS A 349 4.55 -17.16 -0.51
C LYS A 349 5.49 -18.26 -1.01
N GLU A 350 4.92 -19.31 -1.61
CA GLU A 350 5.70 -20.41 -2.16
C GLU A 350 6.50 -20.01 -3.42
N TYR A 351 5.93 -19.14 -4.28
CA TYR A 351 6.46 -18.95 -5.63
C TYR A 351 7.01 -17.56 -5.91
N VAL A 352 6.55 -16.50 -5.22
CA VAL A 352 6.97 -15.13 -5.52
C VAL A 352 8.32 -14.80 -4.88
N THR A 353 9.25 -14.37 -5.69
CA THR A 353 10.57 -13.85 -5.33
C THR A 353 11.08 -13.02 -6.51
N ASP A 354 12.37 -12.72 -6.55
CA ASP A 354 13.04 -12.19 -7.74
C ASP A 354 12.67 -13.05 -8.97
N PRO A 355 12.16 -12.43 -10.06
CA PRO A 355 11.72 -13.18 -11.25
C PRO A 355 12.75 -14.15 -11.83
N ARG A 356 14.05 -13.86 -11.64
CA ARG A 356 15.16 -14.73 -12.10
C ARG A 356 15.20 -16.08 -11.38
N PHE A 357 14.58 -16.18 -10.20
CA PHE A 357 14.57 -17.34 -9.32
C PHE A 357 13.19 -17.99 -9.17
N MET A 358 12.16 -17.40 -9.78
CA MET A 358 10.81 -17.98 -9.74
C MET A 358 10.75 -19.28 -10.55
N LYS A 359 10.12 -20.32 -9.95
CA LYS A 359 9.90 -21.62 -10.61
C LYS A 359 8.66 -21.64 -11.50
N VAL A 360 7.76 -20.68 -11.33
CA VAL A 360 6.51 -20.50 -12.08
C VAL A 360 6.41 -19.06 -12.58
N THR A 361 5.78 -18.84 -13.72
CA THR A 361 5.60 -17.51 -14.29
C THR A 361 4.34 -16.83 -13.74
N SER A 362 4.29 -15.48 -13.79
CA SER A 362 3.08 -14.74 -13.43
C SER A 362 1.86 -15.17 -14.25
N SER A 363 2.03 -15.49 -15.53
CA SER A 363 0.94 -15.96 -16.39
C SER A 363 0.39 -17.33 -15.99
N GLN A 364 1.24 -18.23 -15.45
CA GLN A 364 0.78 -19.51 -14.90
C GLN A 364 -0.01 -19.29 -13.59
N MET A 365 0.46 -18.40 -12.72
CA MET A 365 -0.23 -18.07 -11.46
C MET A 365 -1.57 -17.36 -11.70
N LEU A 366 -1.68 -16.52 -12.75
CA LEU A 366 -2.91 -15.80 -13.11
C LEU A 366 -3.84 -16.57 -14.06
N ASN A 367 -3.51 -17.83 -14.40
CA ASN A 367 -4.33 -18.64 -15.27
C ASN A 367 -5.72 -18.87 -14.67
N LYS A 368 -6.78 -18.62 -15.47
CA LYS A 368 -8.18 -18.74 -15.00
C LYS A 368 -8.59 -20.20 -14.72
N ASP A 369 -8.04 -21.18 -15.43
CA ASP A 369 -8.29 -22.59 -15.15
C ASP A 369 -7.62 -23.02 -13.83
N TYR A 370 -6.42 -22.52 -13.55
CA TYR A 370 -5.77 -22.69 -12.26
C TYR A 370 -6.62 -22.08 -11.14
N ALA A 371 -7.08 -20.85 -11.31
CA ALA A 371 -7.96 -20.20 -10.34
C ALA A 371 -9.27 -20.98 -10.10
N LYS A 372 -9.87 -21.54 -11.14
CA LYS A 372 -11.04 -22.42 -11.05
C LYS A 372 -10.75 -23.69 -10.24
N HIS A 373 -9.57 -24.28 -10.46
CA HIS A 373 -9.13 -25.43 -9.65
C HIS A 373 -8.97 -25.03 -8.18
N ARG A 374 -8.33 -23.88 -7.88
CA ARG A 374 -8.20 -23.38 -6.50
C ARG A 374 -9.57 -23.09 -5.88
N ALA A 375 -10.50 -22.50 -6.63
CA ALA A 375 -11.88 -22.25 -6.18
C ALA A 375 -12.62 -23.56 -5.79
N SER A 376 -12.37 -24.68 -6.48
CA SER A 376 -12.98 -25.97 -6.16
C SER A 376 -12.54 -26.58 -4.81
N LEU A 377 -11.50 -26.03 -4.19
CA LEU A 377 -11.06 -26.43 -2.85
C LEU A 377 -11.84 -25.71 -1.73
N ILE A 378 -12.59 -24.67 -2.07
CA ILE A 378 -13.38 -23.89 -1.11
C ILE A 378 -14.76 -24.55 -0.95
N GLY A 379 -15.02 -25.03 0.27
CA GLY A 379 -16.31 -25.60 0.69
C GLY A 379 -17.06 -24.64 1.62
N ASP A 380 -17.98 -25.20 2.41
CA ASP A 380 -18.77 -24.43 3.37
C ASP A 380 -18.02 -24.09 4.67
N GLU A 381 -16.91 -24.76 4.95
CA GLU A 381 -16.10 -24.59 6.16
C GLU A 381 -14.74 -23.97 5.85
N ALA A 382 -14.20 -23.25 6.84
CA ALA A 382 -12.86 -22.65 6.77
C ALA A 382 -11.78 -23.72 6.62
N ILE A 383 -11.00 -23.64 5.54
CA ILE A 383 -9.85 -24.52 5.30
C ILE A 383 -8.62 -24.06 6.10
N LEU A 384 -7.72 -25.01 6.40
CA LEU A 384 -6.35 -24.70 6.79
C LEU A 384 -5.53 -24.64 5.50
N PRO A 385 -5.09 -23.46 5.04
CA PRO A 385 -4.16 -23.40 3.93
C PRO A 385 -2.80 -23.95 4.38
N ALA A 386 -1.96 -24.41 3.46
CA ALA A 386 -0.61 -24.84 3.77
C ALA A 386 0.27 -23.65 4.25
N PRO A 387 1.34 -23.89 5.05
CA PRO A 387 1.85 -22.93 6.02
C PRO A 387 2.51 -21.68 5.47
N GLY A 388 2.21 -20.53 6.08
CA GLY A 388 2.91 -19.26 5.99
C GLY A 388 2.29 -18.24 6.95
N GLN A 389 3.10 -17.54 7.73
CA GLN A 389 2.65 -16.48 8.64
C GLN A 389 2.91 -15.12 8.04
N PRO A 390 1.90 -14.20 7.93
CA PRO A 390 2.13 -12.82 7.54
C PRO A 390 2.66 -11.99 8.71
N ASP A 391 3.76 -11.25 8.46
CA ASP A 391 4.30 -10.25 9.39
C ASP A 391 3.68 -8.86 9.17
N LYS A 392 3.76 -7.99 10.19
CA LYS A 392 3.18 -6.64 10.19
C LYS A 392 4.20 -5.63 9.67
N GLY A 393 3.87 -4.86 8.62
CA GLY A 393 4.76 -3.86 8.02
C GLY A 393 4.19 -2.45 7.99
N GLY A 394 5.07 -1.42 7.93
CA GLY A 394 4.73 -0.02 7.74
C GLY A 394 5.04 0.44 6.30
N THR A 395 4.21 1.33 5.73
CA THR A 395 4.31 1.78 4.33
C THR A 395 3.58 3.10 4.16
N VAL A 396 3.95 3.93 3.16
CA VAL A 396 3.14 5.05 2.69
C VAL A 396 2.67 4.81 1.26
N TYR A 397 1.41 5.13 1.00
CA TYR A 397 0.79 5.10 -0.32
C TYR A 397 0.28 6.49 -0.71
N LEU A 398 0.47 6.87 -1.96
CA LEU A 398 -0.07 8.07 -2.54
C LEU A 398 -0.57 7.83 -3.96
N CYS A 399 -1.53 8.65 -4.40
CA CYS A 399 -1.93 8.73 -5.79
C CYS A 399 -2.21 10.17 -6.20
N ALA A 400 -1.99 10.47 -7.48
CA ALA A 400 -2.25 11.76 -8.07
C ALA A 400 -2.83 11.62 -9.48
N ALA A 401 -3.66 12.60 -9.87
CA ALA A 401 -4.22 12.70 -11.21
C ALA A 401 -4.36 14.16 -11.61
N ASP A 402 -4.14 14.49 -12.89
CA ASP A 402 -4.29 15.82 -13.44
C ASP A 402 -5.37 15.91 -14.52
N ASN A 403 -5.63 17.12 -15.03
CA ASN A 403 -6.63 17.38 -16.06
C ASN A 403 -6.18 17.03 -17.49
N GLU A 404 -4.91 16.72 -17.69
CA GLU A 404 -4.39 16.24 -18.98
C GLU A 404 -4.53 14.74 -19.14
N GLY A 405 -4.91 14.07 -18.06
CA GLY A 405 -5.16 12.64 -18.03
C GLY A 405 -4.01 11.83 -17.48
N ASN A 406 -2.93 12.44 -17.06
CA ASN A 406 -1.85 11.73 -16.39
C ASN A 406 -2.31 11.27 -15.00
N MET A 407 -1.94 10.04 -14.63
CA MET A 407 -2.26 9.46 -13.33
C MET A 407 -1.09 8.64 -12.81
N ILE A 408 -0.91 8.63 -11.51
CA ILE A 408 0.12 7.82 -10.86
C ILE A 408 -0.40 7.18 -9.58
N SER A 409 -0.09 5.90 -9.42
CA SER A 409 -0.19 5.10 -8.21
C SER A 409 1.24 4.86 -7.72
N TYR A 410 1.60 5.40 -6.55
CA TYR A 410 2.97 5.35 -6.05
C TYR A 410 3.01 4.85 -4.60
N ILE A 411 3.99 4.03 -4.30
CA ILE A 411 4.17 3.46 -2.97
C ILE A 411 5.65 3.41 -2.62
N GLN A 412 6.00 3.79 -1.39
CA GLN A 412 7.35 3.63 -0.85
C GLN A 412 7.31 3.18 0.61
N SER A 413 8.38 2.55 1.09
CA SER A 413 8.34 1.89 2.38
C SER A 413 9.71 1.61 2.96
N ASN A 414 9.81 1.73 4.27
CA ASN A 414 10.89 1.12 5.07
C ASN A 414 10.58 -0.33 5.46
N TYR A 415 9.45 -0.89 5.06
CA TYR A 415 8.85 -2.18 5.42
C TYR A 415 8.27 -2.18 6.83
N ASN A 416 9.00 -2.53 7.89
CA ASN A 416 8.51 -2.39 9.26
C ASN A 416 8.67 -0.94 9.75
N GLY A 417 7.90 -0.52 10.77
CA GLY A 417 7.98 0.86 11.28
C GLY A 417 9.42 1.30 11.57
N PHE A 418 9.86 2.40 10.96
CA PHE A 418 11.24 2.91 10.98
C PHE A 418 12.30 1.95 10.38
N GLY A 419 11.88 0.97 9.59
CA GLY A 419 12.80 0.06 8.90
C GLY A 419 13.63 -0.81 9.84
N SER A 420 14.91 -0.88 9.56
CA SER A 420 15.90 -1.64 10.31
C SER A 420 16.31 -1.01 11.66
N GLY A 421 15.86 0.24 11.93
CA GLY A 421 16.35 1.05 13.04
C GLY A 421 17.72 1.66 12.81
N ILE A 422 18.37 1.35 11.69
CA ILE A 422 19.64 1.95 11.32
C ILE A 422 19.40 3.31 10.66
N VAL A 423 20.02 4.34 11.23
CA VAL A 423 20.13 5.66 10.63
C VAL A 423 21.61 5.94 10.36
N VAL A 424 21.92 6.34 9.14
CA VAL A 424 23.31 6.64 8.75
C VAL A 424 23.77 7.91 9.47
N PRO A 425 24.86 7.88 10.26
CA PRO A 425 25.27 8.99 11.10
C PRO A 425 25.43 10.33 10.35
N GLY A 426 24.79 11.38 10.90
CA GLY A 426 24.87 12.75 10.37
C GLY A 426 24.11 12.98 9.06
N THR A 427 23.25 12.06 8.63
CA THR A 427 22.52 12.18 7.35
C THR A 427 21.01 12.13 7.47
N GLY A 428 20.46 11.61 8.57
CA GLY A 428 19.03 11.34 8.71
C GLY A 428 18.51 10.21 7.80
N ILE A 429 19.38 9.52 7.03
CA ILE A 429 18.98 8.40 6.17
C ILE A 429 18.62 7.20 7.03
N SER A 430 17.33 6.95 7.25
CA SER A 430 16.84 5.69 7.83
C SER A 430 16.75 4.60 6.77
N LEU A 431 17.30 3.42 7.07
CA LEU A 431 17.41 2.31 6.12
C LEU A 431 16.28 1.30 6.33
N GLN A 432 15.65 0.92 5.23
CA GLN A 432 14.60 -0.09 5.22
C GLN A 432 15.12 -1.49 5.63
N ASN A 433 14.21 -2.37 6.06
CA ASN A 433 14.56 -3.74 6.46
C ASN A 433 13.91 -4.81 5.56
N ARG A 434 13.82 -4.55 4.27
CA ARG A 434 13.14 -5.41 3.29
C ARG A 434 13.72 -6.83 3.22
N GLY A 435 15.01 -6.97 3.49
CA GLY A 435 15.70 -8.26 3.52
C GLY A 435 15.18 -9.22 4.58
N SER A 436 14.41 -8.76 5.58
CA SER A 436 13.77 -9.66 6.54
C SER A 436 12.70 -10.58 5.91
N ASN A 437 12.25 -10.27 4.69
CA ASN A 437 11.36 -11.15 3.92
C ASN A 437 12.08 -12.34 3.25
N PHE A 438 13.39 -12.39 3.23
CA PHE A 438 14.11 -13.56 2.72
C PHE A 438 14.02 -14.74 3.71
N TYR A 439 14.14 -15.93 3.17
CA TYR A 439 14.32 -17.17 3.95
C TYR A 439 15.80 -17.50 4.08
N LEU A 440 16.17 -18.29 5.09
CA LEU A 440 17.50 -18.86 5.24
C LEU A 440 17.57 -20.33 4.77
N ASP A 441 16.41 -20.94 4.45
CA ASP A 441 16.34 -22.29 3.88
C ASP A 441 16.79 -22.25 2.40
N PRO A 442 17.88 -22.97 2.02
CA PRO A 442 18.36 -22.99 0.65
C PRO A 442 17.41 -23.69 -0.34
N ALA A 443 16.44 -24.46 0.12
CA ALA A 443 15.43 -25.08 -0.73
C ALA A 443 14.35 -24.09 -1.17
N HIS A 444 14.16 -23.02 -0.40
CA HIS A 444 13.11 -22.02 -0.68
C HIS A 444 13.53 -21.06 -1.82
N PRO A 445 12.65 -20.78 -2.80
CA PRO A 445 12.97 -19.87 -3.91
C PRO A 445 13.40 -18.47 -3.45
N ASN A 446 12.85 -17.98 -2.33
CA ASN A 446 13.18 -16.69 -1.74
C ASN A 446 14.30 -16.77 -0.68
N CYS A 447 15.20 -17.77 -0.72
CA CYS A 447 16.39 -17.81 0.12
C CYS A 447 17.30 -16.62 -0.18
N VAL A 448 17.90 -15.99 0.86
CA VAL A 448 18.78 -14.83 0.68
C VAL A 448 20.04 -15.19 -0.11
N GLU A 449 20.35 -14.35 -1.09
CA GLU A 449 21.55 -14.45 -1.93
C GLU A 449 21.96 -13.05 -2.38
N GLY A 450 23.26 -12.79 -2.47
CA GLY A 450 23.78 -11.51 -2.94
C GLY A 450 23.28 -11.14 -4.34
N GLY A 451 22.79 -9.90 -4.50
CA GLY A 451 22.25 -9.40 -5.76
C GLY A 451 20.82 -9.85 -6.08
N LYS A 452 20.13 -10.53 -5.17
CA LYS A 452 18.75 -11.01 -5.32
C LYS A 452 17.75 -10.03 -4.72
N LYS A 453 16.61 -9.81 -5.40
CA LYS A 453 15.47 -9.05 -4.85
C LYS A 453 14.59 -9.97 -3.99
N SER A 454 14.15 -9.48 -2.82
CA SER A 454 13.28 -10.27 -1.93
C SER A 454 11.82 -10.23 -2.36
N TYR A 455 11.00 -11.18 -1.85
CA TYR A 455 9.55 -11.03 -1.80
C TYR A 455 9.18 -9.65 -1.26
N HIS A 456 8.37 -8.89 -2.00
CA HIS A 456 8.17 -7.48 -1.71
C HIS A 456 6.70 -7.15 -1.43
N THR A 457 6.44 -6.49 -0.30
CA THR A 457 5.08 -6.29 0.22
C THR A 457 4.43 -4.97 -0.18
N ILE A 458 5.11 -4.07 -0.91
CA ILE A 458 4.46 -2.86 -1.40
C ILE A 458 3.93 -3.06 -2.81
N ILE A 459 2.71 -2.58 -3.06
CA ILE A 459 2.03 -2.72 -4.34
C ILE A 459 1.24 -1.45 -4.68
N PRO A 460 1.49 -0.80 -5.81
CA PRO A 460 0.61 0.20 -6.40
C PRO A 460 -0.43 -0.51 -7.27
N GLY A 461 -1.73 -0.18 -7.13
CA GLY A 461 -2.80 -0.72 -7.96
C GLY A 461 -3.30 0.30 -8.99
N PHE A 462 -3.77 -0.17 -10.13
CA PHE A 462 -4.39 0.66 -11.16
C PHE A 462 -5.57 -0.06 -11.81
N LEU A 463 -6.69 0.66 -12.02
CA LEU A 463 -7.88 0.13 -12.63
C LEU A 463 -8.04 0.68 -14.04
N MET A 464 -8.32 -0.22 -15.00
CA MET A 464 -8.60 0.13 -16.39
C MET A 464 -9.93 -0.47 -16.84
N LYS A 465 -10.51 0.10 -17.87
CA LYS A 465 -11.69 -0.44 -18.55
C LYS A 465 -11.64 -0.11 -20.03
N ASP A 466 -11.86 -1.11 -20.88
CA ASP A 466 -11.88 -0.96 -22.33
C ASP A 466 -10.62 -0.24 -22.87
N GLY A 467 -9.44 -0.54 -22.29
CA GLY A 467 -8.15 0.04 -22.64
C GLY A 467 -7.94 1.49 -22.17
N LYS A 468 -8.82 2.01 -21.29
CA LYS A 468 -8.75 3.38 -20.76
C LYS A 468 -8.53 3.37 -19.25
N ALA A 469 -7.86 4.39 -18.74
CA ALA A 469 -7.67 4.59 -17.31
C ALA A 469 -9.01 4.86 -16.61
N VAL A 470 -9.33 4.07 -15.60
CA VAL A 470 -10.31 4.41 -14.56
C VAL A 470 -9.59 5.14 -13.43
N GLY A 471 -8.45 4.62 -12.97
CA GLY A 471 -7.60 5.39 -12.08
C GLY A 471 -6.75 4.57 -11.11
N PRO A 472 -5.88 5.27 -10.35
CA PRO A 472 -5.02 4.68 -9.34
C PRO A 472 -5.77 4.38 -8.04
N PHE A 473 -5.41 3.27 -7.40
CA PHE A 473 -5.85 2.89 -6.06
C PHE A 473 -4.74 2.14 -5.33
N GLY A 474 -4.80 2.12 -4.01
CA GLY A 474 -3.91 1.30 -3.21
C GLY A 474 -4.24 1.37 -1.73
N VAL A 475 -3.82 0.34 -1.00
CA VAL A 475 -3.98 0.22 0.44
C VAL A 475 -2.65 -0.22 1.02
N MET A 476 -1.95 0.63 1.75
CA MET A 476 -0.71 0.30 2.44
C MET A 476 -0.96 -0.52 3.71
N GLY A 477 0.04 -1.27 4.19
CA GLY A 477 -0.07 -2.06 5.43
C GLY A 477 0.58 -3.45 5.37
N GLY A 478 1.75 -3.60 4.73
CA GLY A 478 2.45 -4.88 4.63
C GLY A 478 1.61 -5.97 3.96
N PHE A 479 1.39 -7.10 4.63
CA PHE A 479 0.56 -8.20 4.12
C PHE A 479 -0.95 -7.89 4.07
N MET A 480 -1.39 -6.75 4.64
CA MET A 480 -2.76 -6.27 4.42
C MET A 480 -2.97 -5.73 2.99
N GLN A 481 -1.92 -5.35 2.26
CA GLN A 481 -2.03 -4.68 0.96
C GLN A 481 -2.83 -5.48 -0.08
N PRO A 482 -2.52 -6.74 -0.41
CA PRO A 482 -3.33 -7.51 -1.36
C PRO A 482 -4.77 -7.71 -0.88
N GLN A 483 -4.97 -7.88 0.43
CA GLN A 483 -6.30 -8.02 1.03
C GLN A 483 -7.11 -6.72 0.91
N GLY A 484 -6.45 -5.58 1.13
CA GLY A 484 -7.05 -4.26 0.95
C GLY A 484 -7.37 -3.97 -0.51
N HIS A 485 -6.47 -4.27 -1.46
CA HIS A 485 -6.70 -4.13 -2.90
C HIS A 485 -7.88 -4.98 -3.34
N PHE A 486 -7.92 -6.25 -2.95
CA PHE A 486 -9.03 -7.15 -3.22
C PHE A 486 -10.37 -6.62 -2.70
N GLN A 487 -10.40 -6.14 -1.43
CA GLN A 487 -11.61 -5.59 -0.82
C GLN A 487 -12.04 -4.26 -1.48
N VAL A 488 -11.11 -3.37 -1.85
CA VAL A 488 -11.42 -2.14 -2.58
C VAL A 488 -12.03 -2.44 -3.94
N ILE A 489 -11.44 -3.36 -4.71
CA ILE A 489 -11.93 -3.73 -6.04
C ILE A 489 -13.32 -4.39 -5.96
N THR A 490 -13.53 -5.33 -5.06
CA THR A 490 -14.85 -5.96 -4.87
C THR A 490 -15.88 -4.97 -4.35
N ASN A 491 -15.53 -4.08 -3.41
CA ASN A 491 -16.39 -2.99 -2.95
C ASN A 491 -16.83 -2.08 -4.10
N THR A 492 -15.91 -1.77 -5.01
CA THR A 492 -16.17 -0.89 -6.16
C THR A 492 -16.99 -1.60 -7.25
N ILE A 493 -16.56 -2.80 -7.68
CA ILE A 493 -17.13 -3.49 -8.85
C ILE A 493 -18.35 -4.32 -8.50
N ASP A 494 -18.30 -5.12 -7.43
CA ASP A 494 -19.41 -6.01 -7.06
C ASP A 494 -20.49 -5.28 -6.29
N PHE A 495 -20.11 -4.39 -5.37
CA PHE A 495 -21.07 -3.74 -4.46
C PHE A 495 -21.37 -2.30 -4.83
N GLY A 496 -20.75 -1.75 -5.87
CA GLY A 496 -21.04 -0.43 -6.43
C GLY A 496 -20.79 0.73 -5.46
N LEU A 497 -19.82 0.58 -4.54
CA LEU A 497 -19.48 1.63 -3.60
C LEU A 497 -18.67 2.74 -4.30
N ASN A 498 -18.91 3.99 -3.91
CA ASN A 498 -18.08 5.13 -4.31
C ASN A 498 -16.69 5.04 -3.67
N PRO A 499 -15.69 5.83 -4.10
CA PRO A 499 -14.31 5.74 -3.59
C PRO A 499 -14.21 5.87 -2.07
N GLN A 500 -14.99 6.75 -1.44
CA GLN A 500 -14.94 6.94 0.02
C GLN A 500 -15.59 5.77 0.76
N ASP A 501 -16.78 5.34 0.35
CA ASP A 501 -17.44 4.18 0.94
C ASP A 501 -16.63 2.89 0.77
N ALA A 502 -15.92 2.73 -0.36
CA ALA A 502 -15.05 1.58 -0.61
C ALA A 502 -13.88 1.52 0.39
N LEU A 503 -13.37 2.69 0.82
CA LEU A 503 -12.32 2.79 1.85
C LEU A 503 -12.88 2.67 3.27
N ASP A 504 -14.02 3.30 3.58
CA ASP A 504 -14.62 3.33 4.92
C ASP A 504 -15.30 2.01 5.30
N ALA A 505 -15.59 1.15 4.33
CA ALA A 505 -16.19 -0.16 4.57
C ALA A 505 -15.38 -0.97 5.60
N PRO A 506 -16.02 -1.61 6.61
CA PRO A 506 -15.34 -2.42 7.60
C PRO A 506 -14.49 -3.50 6.97
N ARG A 507 -13.22 -3.63 7.39
CA ARG A 507 -12.26 -4.56 6.81
C ARG A 507 -12.06 -5.80 7.66
N TRP A 508 -11.60 -6.84 7.01
CA TRP A 508 -11.06 -8.05 7.59
C TRP A 508 -9.65 -8.30 7.04
N GLN A 509 -8.83 -9.06 7.80
CA GLN A 509 -7.55 -9.58 7.29
C GLN A 509 -7.30 -10.99 7.80
N TRP A 510 -6.78 -11.82 6.93
CA TRP A 510 -6.23 -13.12 7.28
C TRP A 510 -4.80 -12.93 7.84
N VAL A 511 -4.54 -13.54 9.01
CA VAL A 511 -3.26 -13.44 9.71
C VAL A 511 -2.60 -14.80 9.97
N GLY A 512 -3.01 -15.83 9.22
CA GLY A 512 -2.43 -17.18 9.28
C GLY A 512 -3.40 -18.26 9.77
N GLY A 513 -3.27 -19.48 9.27
CA GLY A 513 -4.12 -20.60 9.62
C GLY A 513 -5.61 -20.32 9.38
N LYS A 514 -6.44 -20.44 10.42
CA LYS A 514 -7.87 -20.04 10.38
C LYS A 514 -8.13 -18.68 11.03
N ASN A 515 -7.10 -17.91 11.41
CA ASN A 515 -7.24 -16.65 12.12
C ASN A 515 -7.60 -15.50 11.16
N ILE A 516 -8.71 -14.86 11.46
CA ILE A 516 -9.19 -13.68 10.73
C ILE A 516 -9.36 -12.55 11.73
N GLU A 517 -8.59 -11.49 11.61
CA GLU A 517 -8.83 -10.25 12.31
C GLU A 517 -9.90 -9.44 11.60
N VAL A 518 -10.80 -8.81 12.37
CA VAL A 518 -11.85 -7.93 11.87
C VAL A 518 -11.88 -6.64 12.66
N GLU A 519 -12.28 -5.55 12.03
CA GLU A 519 -12.46 -4.26 12.72
C GLU A 519 -13.63 -4.29 13.72
N MET A 520 -13.61 -3.40 14.71
CA MET A 520 -14.70 -3.22 15.67
C MET A 520 -16.05 -2.87 15.00
N THR A 521 -16.00 -2.23 13.84
CA THR A 521 -17.18 -1.87 13.02
C THR A 521 -17.68 -3.01 12.12
N PHE A 522 -16.99 -4.16 12.11
CA PHE A 522 -17.41 -5.32 11.34
C PHE A 522 -18.73 -5.89 11.90
N PRO A 523 -19.72 -6.26 11.06
CA PRO A 523 -21.03 -6.71 11.52
C PRO A 523 -20.95 -7.91 12.47
N PRO A 524 -21.48 -7.81 13.72
CA PRO A 524 -21.35 -8.88 14.72
C PRO A 524 -22.02 -10.18 14.33
N GLU A 525 -23.15 -10.12 13.63
CA GLU A 525 -23.85 -11.29 13.10
C GLU A 525 -22.98 -12.03 12.08
N LEU A 526 -22.40 -11.30 11.12
CA LEU A 526 -21.50 -11.86 10.12
C LEU A 526 -20.28 -12.52 10.78
N ALA A 527 -19.68 -11.85 11.78
CA ALA A 527 -18.57 -12.41 12.55
C ALA A 527 -18.95 -13.73 13.24
N ARG A 528 -20.18 -13.84 13.77
CA ARG A 528 -20.70 -15.04 14.41
C ARG A 528 -20.89 -16.18 13.41
N GLU A 529 -21.50 -15.89 12.26
CA GLU A 529 -21.71 -16.88 11.19
C GLU A 529 -20.38 -17.40 10.61
N LEU A 530 -19.38 -16.51 10.43
CA LEU A 530 -18.04 -16.92 10.03
C LEU A 530 -17.36 -17.83 11.07
N LYS A 531 -17.60 -17.61 12.37
CA LYS A 531 -17.13 -18.53 13.43
C LYS A 531 -17.80 -19.91 13.33
N HIS A 532 -19.10 -19.97 13.01
CA HIS A 532 -19.81 -21.24 12.80
C HIS A 532 -19.24 -22.01 11.61
N ARG A 533 -18.67 -21.33 10.62
CA ARG A 533 -17.93 -21.94 9.50
C ARG A 533 -16.47 -22.30 9.83
N GLY A 534 -16.07 -22.18 11.09
CA GLY A 534 -14.75 -22.60 11.56
C GLY A 534 -13.63 -21.57 11.42
N HIS A 535 -13.93 -20.31 11.03
CA HIS A 535 -12.96 -19.22 11.14
C HIS A 535 -12.74 -18.82 12.60
N ASN A 536 -11.49 -18.58 12.98
CA ASN A 536 -11.15 -17.98 14.27
C ASN A 536 -11.19 -16.46 14.14
N ILE A 537 -12.33 -15.85 14.43
CA ILE A 537 -12.53 -14.40 14.30
C ILE A 537 -12.00 -13.69 15.54
N ILE A 538 -11.11 -12.74 15.32
CA ILE A 538 -10.46 -11.89 16.33
C ILE A 538 -10.87 -10.44 16.04
N VAL A 539 -11.55 -9.78 16.99
CA VAL A 539 -11.89 -8.37 16.86
C VAL A 539 -10.68 -7.54 17.30
N ALA A 540 -10.09 -6.80 16.37
CA ALA A 540 -8.93 -5.95 16.65
C ALA A 540 -9.38 -4.58 17.18
N ALA A 541 -8.70 -4.11 18.23
CA ALA A 541 -9.00 -2.81 18.86
C ALA A 541 -8.52 -1.62 18.00
N GLU A 542 -7.56 -1.83 17.07
CA GLU A 542 -6.90 -0.77 16.33
C GLU A 542 -7.17 -0.88 14.83
N SER A 543 -7.91 0.09 14.29
CA SER A 543 -8.26 0.12 12.85
C SER A 543 -7.05 0.36 11.94
N VAL A 544 -5.98 0.98 12.42
CA VAL A 544 -4.77 1.26 11.62
C VAL A 544 -4.10 -0.01 11.09
N LEU A 545 -4.34 -1.17 11.72
CA LEU A 545 -3.81 -2.47 11.29
C LEU A 545 -4.44 -2.99 9.99
N PHE A 546 -5.62 -2.46 9.62
CA PHE A 546 -6.36 -2.87 8.41
C PHE A 546 -5.96 -2.08 7.16
N GLY A 547 -4.80 -1.45 7.19
CA GLY A 547 -4.26 -0.70 6.08
C GLY A 547 -4.89 0.68 5.89
N ARG A 548 -4.21 1.51 5.10
CA ARG A 548 -4.61 2.88 4.82
C ARG A 548 -4.59 3.10 3.32
N GLY A 549 -5.75 3.42 2.73
CA GLY A 549 -5.94 3.45 1.30
C GLY A 549 -6.22 4.84 0.73
N GLN A 550 -5.96 4.99 -0.57
CA GLN A 550 -6.34 6.16 -1.36
C GLN A 550 -6.87 5.68 -2.71
N ILE A 551 -7.85 6.39 -3.25
CA ILE A 551 -8.47 6.07 -4.54
C ILE A 551 -8.71 7.37 -5.29
N ILE A 552 -8.43 7.39 -6.61
CA ILE A 552 -8.89 8.41 -7.53
C ILE A 552 -9.51 7.73 -8.74
N TRP A 553 -10.81 7.91 -8.97
CA TRP A 553 -11.49 7.44 -10.18
C TRP A 553 -11.81 8.59 -11.12
N ARG A 554 -11.62 8.38 -12.41
CA ARG A 554 -12.12 9.26 -13.46
C ARG A 554 -13.52 8.83 -13.85
N LEU A 555 -14.48 9.74 -13.76
CA LEU A 555 -15.85 9.55 -14.21
C LEU A 555 -15.96 9.68 -15.72
N ASP A 556 -17.07 9.20 -16.31
CA ASP A 556 -17.33 9.27 -17.76
C ASP A 556 -17.29 10.69 -18.34
N ASN A 557 -17.56 11.71 -17.53
CA ASN A 557 -17.49 13.13 -17.90
C ASN A 557 -16.11 13.76 -17.69
N GLY A 558 -15.08 12.97 -17.33
CA GLY A 558 -13.72 13.42 -17.11
C GLY A 558 -13.44 13.98 -15.71
N VAL A 559 -14.45 14.15 -14.86
CA VAL A 559 -14.27 14.59 -13.47
C VAL A 559 -13.57 13.51 -12.65
N LEU A 560 -12.61 13.91 -11.83
CA LEU A 560 -11.92 13.05 -10.87
C LEU A 560 -12.74 12.97 -9.58
N ALA A 561 -12.95 11.76 -9.07
CA ALA A 561 -13.64 11.48 -7.80
C ALA A 561 -12.70 10.70 -6.89
N ALA A 562 -12.35 11.27 -5.75
CA ALA A 562 -11.37 10.68 -4.83
C ALA A 562 -11.97 10.28 -3.49
N GLY A 563 -11.47 9.19 -2.94
CA GLY A 563 -11.62 8.78 -1.55
C GLY A 563 -10.27 8.78 -0.83
N THR A 564 -10.29 9.14 0.44
CA THR A 564 -9.10 9.15 1.30
C THR A 564 -9.38 8.43 2.62
N GLU A 565 -8.39 7.71 3.10
CA GLU A 565 -8.53 6.80 4.24
C GLU A 565 -8.87 7.53 5.55
N SER A 566 -9.94 7.08 6.21
CA SER A 566 -10.36 7.60 7.53
C SER A 566 -9.49 7.08 8.70
N ARG A 567 -8.67 6.05 8.47
CA ARG A 567 -7.77 5.43 9.46
C ARG A 567 -6.40 6.12 9.57
N CYS A 568 -6.21 7.30 8.96
CA CYS A 568 -4.98 8.09 8.99
C CYS A 568 -5.24 9.60 8.93
N ASP A 569 -4.16 10.39 9.07
CA ASP A 569 -4.18 11.86 9.05
C ASP A 569 -4.20 12.43 7.61
N GLY A 570 -4.52 11.61 6.62
CA GLY A 570 -4.46 11.95 5.21
C GLY A 570 -5.61 12.83 4.70
N SER A 571 -5.47 13.32 3.49
CA SER A 571 -6.54 14.01 2.76
C SER A 571 -6.41 13.84 1.26
N ALA A 572 -7.52 14.13 0.55
CA ALA A 572 -7.55 14.38 -0.88
C ALA A 572 -7.55 15.89 -1.08
N VAL A 573 -6.51 16.43 -1.71
CA VAL A 573 -6.35 17.86 -1.95
C VAL A 573 -6.51 18.16 -3.43
N VAL A 574 -7.43 19.08 -3.75
CA VAL A 574 -7.71 19.51 -5.11
C VAL A 574 -6.81 20.67 -5.54
N VAL A 575 -6.57 20.76 -6.85
CA VAL A 575 -5.78 21.83 -7.49
C VAL A 575 -6.67 22.98 -7.92
#